data_9ee0f040203bfaf3d31846077fb3b151
#
_entry.id   9ee0f040203bfaf3d31846077fb3b151
#
_cell.length_a   1.000
_cell.length_b   1.000
_cell.length_c   1.000
_cell.angle_alpha   90.00
_cell.angle_beta   90.00
_cell.angle_gamma   90.00
#
_symmetry.space_group_name_H-M   'P 1'
#
loop_
_entity.id
_entity.type
_entity.pdbx_description
1 polymer ?
#
loop_
_entity_poly.entity_id
_entity_poly.type
_entity_poly.pdbx_seq_one_letter_code
_entity_poly.pdbx_strand_id
1 'polypeptide(L)'
;MTTPEIYSLVLVVLTALAAGLIGSFALMKRMSLAGDVVSHIALPGLGLALLFKMNPLVGAAIALFCGTILIWHLQKSATMTTDVAIGVIFTAALAIGIVLTPSEDLIEALFGGFQSLTPLWFAIGLLAVGVIVAFVWMFRHQLILSLFSPELAAATGVKVSRLNLYFLLVFSLTVLLGLRFLGAMLVGALIIIPAAIGRQLTHTLTAFLVASSAASVLSVLLGFTISRFYPHFTIAHVTLNLTLGPAIIAMATILFLLSLLRKKI
;
A
#
# COMPACT_ATOMS: atom_id res chain seq x y z
N MET A 1 6.31 4.92 25.95
CA MET A 1 5.77 5.46 24.69
C MET A 1 5.17 6.82 24.96
N THR A 2 5.54 7.82 24.21
CA THR A 2 4.92 9.14 24.24
C THR A 2 3.58 9.11 23.51
N THR A 3 2.65 10.04 23.82
CA THR A 3 1.34 10.12 23.15
C THR A 3 1.44 10.16 21.62
N PRO A 4 2.38 10.92 21.00
CA PRO A 4 2.58 10.92 19.55
C PRO A 4 3.04 9.59 18.97
N GLU A 5 3.82 8.79 19.71
CA GLU A 5 4.24 7.44 19.28
C GLU A 5 3.05 6.47 19.26
N ILE A 6 2.13 6.60 20.22
CA ILE A 6 0.91 5.78 20.27
C ILE A 6 0.03 6.09 19.05
N TYR A 7 -0.14 7.35 18.67
CA TYR A 7 -0.89 7.74 17.46
C TYR A 7 -0.28 7.14 16.20
N SER A 8 1.06 7.16 16.09
CA SER A 8 1.76 6.58 14.95
C SER A 8 1.55 5.06 14.89
N LEU A 9 1.69 4.36 16.01
CA LEU A 9 1.50 2.90 16.06
C LEU A 9 0.07 2.50 15.70
N VAL A 10 -0.93 3.17 16.27
CA VAL A 10 -2.34 2.91 15.98
C VAL A 10 -2.62 3.12 14.50
N LEU A 11 -2.11 4.21 13.91
CA LEU A 11 -2.34 4.49 12.50
C LEU A 11 -1.63 3.50 11.58
N VAL A 12 -0.40 3.05 11.92
CA VAL A 12 0.31 1.99 11.15
C VAL A 12 -0.48 0.69 11.18
N VAL A 13 -1.02 0.28 12.34
CA VAL A 13 -1.85 -0.93 12.46
C VAL A 13 -3.13 -0.83 11.65
N LEU A 14 -3.80 0.32 11.70
CA LEU A 14 -5.00 0.57 10.90
C LEU A 14 -4.70 0.63 9.40
N THR A 15 -3.57 1.22 9.02
CA THR A 15 -3.09 1.21 7.62
C THR A 15 -2.79 -0.22 7.15
N ALA A 16 -2.21 -1.06 8.01
CA ALA A 16 -1.97 -2.47 7.72
C ALA A 16 -3.28 -3.24 7.49
N LEU A 17 -4.31 -2.99 8.30
CA LEU A 17 -5.64 -3.56 8.09
C LEU A 17 -6.19 -3.17 6.72
N ALA A 18 -6.15 -1.87 6.39
CA ALA A 18 -6.59 -1.36 5.10
C ALA A 18 -5.77 -1.95 3.93
N ALA A 19 -4.44 -2.07 4.09
CA ALA A 19 -3.56 -2.68 3.09
C ALA A 19 -3.90 -4.15 2.84
N GLY A 20 -4.19 -4.94 3.88
CA GLY A 20 -4.64 -6.32 3.74
C GLY A 20 -5.98 -6.46 2.99
N LEU A 21 -6.94 -5.56 3.27
CA LEU A 21 -8.22 -5.53 2.56
C LEU A 21 -8.04 -5.19 1.07
N ILE A 22 -7.37 -4.09 0.77
CA ILE A 22 -7.14 -3.64 -0.61
C ILE A 22 -6.23 -4.60 -1.37
N GLY A 23 -5.20 -5.13 -0.71
CA GLY A 23 -4.29 -6.12 -1.27
C GLY A 23 -5.00 -7.40 -1.71
N SER A 24 -6.03 -7.83 -0.98
CA SER A 24 -6.85 -8.97 -1.37
C SER A 24 -7.54 -8.75 -2.73
N PHE A 25 -8.12 -7.57 -2.95
CA PHE A 25 -8.73 -7.22 -4.23
C PHE A 25 -7.69 -6.98 -5.32
N ALA A 26 -6.55 -6.37 -5.00
CA ALA A 26 -5.44 -6.18 -5.94
C ALA A 26 -4.90 -7.53 -6.44
N LEU A 27 -4.73 -8.50 -5.53
CA LEU A 27 -4.30 -9.86 -5.89
C LEU A 27 -5.33 -10.56 -6.78
N MET A 28 -6.63 -10.44 -6.49
CA MET A 28 -7.70 -10.98 -7.33
C MET A 28 -7.75 -10.31 -8.71
N LYS A 29 -7.46 -9.02 -8.79
CA LYS A 29 -7.33 -8.26 -10.05
C LYS A 29 -6.04 -8.54 -10.83
N ARG A 30 -5.19 -9.42 -10.35
CA ARG A 30 -3.86 -9.73 -10.90
C ARG A 30 -2.90 -8.53 -10.92
N MET A 31 -3.14 -7.55 -10.05
CA MET A 31 -2.35 -6.33 -9.89
C MET A 31 -1.32 -6.50 -8.75
N SER A 32 -0.65 -7.65 -8.67
CA SER A 32 0.23 -7.97 -7.55
C SER A 32 1.41 -7.01 -7.39
N LEU A 33 1.98 -6.50 -8.47
CA LEU A 33 3.09 -5.56 -8.44
C LEU A 33 2.65 -4.09 -8.37
N ALA A 34 1.35 -3.81 -8.52
CA ALA A 34 0.85 -2.44 -8.57
C ALA A 34 1.15 -1.65 -7.29
N GLY A 35 1.20 -2.30 -6.12
CA GLY A 35 1.50 -1.63 -4.85
C GLY A 35 2.87 -0.99 -4.83
N ASP A 36 3.87 -1.71 -5.29
CA ASP A 36 5.24 -1.23 -5.40
C ASP A 36 5.37 -0.17 -6.51
N VAL A 37 4.88 -0.49 -7.69
CA VAL A 37 4.97 0.39 -8.86
C VAL A 37 4.23 1.73 -8.65
N VAL A 38 3.01 1.70 -8.09
CA VAL A 38 2.20 2.91 -7.83
C VAL A 38 2.85 3.79 -6.77
N SER A 39 3.55 3.22 -5.77
CA SER A 39 4.22 4.01 -4.74
C SER A 39 5.29 4.94 -5.32
N HIS A 40 5.97 4.54 -6.37
CA HIS A 40 6.97 5.38 -7.05
C HIS A 40 6.36 6.52 -7.88
N ILE A 41 5.06 6.46 -8.23
CA ILE A 41 4.35 7.57 -8.87
C ILE A 41 4.29 8.80 -7.95
N ALA A 42 4.49 8.62 -6.63
CA ALA A 42 4.59 9.70 -5.67
C ALA A 42 5.87 10.54 -5.83
N LEU A 43 6.97 9.98 -6.34
CA LEU A 43 8.29 10.60 -6.35
C LEU A 43 8.35 11.97 -7.04
N PRO A 44 7.78 12.19 -8.24
CA PRO A 44 7.76 13.53 -8.84
C PRO A 44 7.09 14.58 -7.97
N GLY A 45 5.99 14.18 -7.29
CA GLY A 45 5.27 15.07 -6.40
C GLY A 45 6.05 15.40 -5.13
N LEU A 46 6.75 14.40 -4.57
CA LEU A 46 7.69 14.62 -3.46
C LEU A 46 8.78 15.60 -3.86
N GLY A 47 9.47 15.39 -5.00
CA GLY A 47 10.52 16.26 -5.48
C GLY A 47 10.03 17.68 -5.73
N LEU A 48 8.88 17.86 -6.39
CA LEU A 48 8.29 19.20 -6.59
C LEU A 48 7.94 19.88 -5.26
N ALA A 49 7.36 19.15 -4.30
CA ALA A 49 7.02 19.73 -3.01
C ALA A 49 8.25 20.21 -2.24
N LEU A 50 9.36 19.46 -2.30
CA LEU A 50 10.63 19.84 -1.70
C LEU A 50 11.21 21.12 -2.38
N LEU A 51 11.18 21.18 -3.71
CA LEU A 51 11.63 22.37 -4.47
C LEU A 51 10.83 23.64 -4.10
N PHE A 52 9.51 23.51 -3.92
CA PHE A 52 8.64 24.63 -3.54
C PHE A 52 8.52 24.82 -2.01
N LYS A 53 9.30 24.09 -1.21
CA LYS A 53 9.25 24.11 0.27
C LYS A 53 7.85 23.85 0.83
N MET A 54 7.08 23.01 0.16
CA MET A 54 5.75 22.56 0.56
C MET A 54 5.85 21.24 1.34
N ASN A 55 4.72 20.83 1.96
CA ASN A 55 4.69 19.53 2.63
C ASN A 55 4.84 18.38 1.62
N PRO A 56 5.87 17.52 1.75
CA PRO A 56 6.15 16.43 0.81
C PRO A 56 4.96 15.46 0.62
N LEU A 57 4.17 15.19 1.68
CA LEU A 57 3.00 14.32 1.59
C LEU A 57 1.90 14.89 0.71
N VAL A 58 1.75 16.21 0.67
CA VAL A 58 0.76 16.88 -0.22
C VAL A 58 1.19 16.70 -1.67
N GLY A 59 2.48 16.90 -1.97
CA GLY A 59 3.02 16.67 -3.31
C GLY A 59 2.86 15.20 -3.74
N ALA A 60 3.21 14.26 -2.86
CA ALA A 60 3.01 12.84 -3.09
C ALA A 60 1.54 12.48 -3.37
N ALA A 61 0.60 13.04 -2.60
CA ALA A 61 -0.83 12.83 -2.80
C ALA A 61 -1.28 13.34 -4.17
N ILE A 62 -0.91 14.55 -4.55
CA ILE A 62 -1.26 15.14 -5.84
C ILE A 62 -0.74 14.27 -6.98
N ALA A 63 0.55 13.87 -6.94
CA ALA A 63 1.14 13.03 -7.98
C ALA A 63 0.47 11.66 -8.07
N LEU A 64 0.20 11.00 -6.93
CA LEU A 64 -0.48 9.71 -6.88
C LEU A 64 -1.89 9.78 -7.47
N PHE A 65 -2.69 10.76 -7.08
CA PHE A 65 -4.06 10.88 -7.58
C PHE A 65 -4.10 11.30 -9.05
N CYS A 66 -3.25 12.23 -9.48
CA CYS A 66 -3.12 12.58 -10.89
C CYS A 66 -2.66 11.39 -11.74
N GLY A 67 -1.63 10.68 -11.29
CA GLY A 67 -1.13 9.47 -11.96
C GLY A 67 -2.20 8.38 -12.03
N THR A 68 -2.98 8.18 -10.97
CA THR A 68 -4.08 7.23 -10.94
C THR A 68 -5.20 7.58 -11.94
N ILE A 69 -5.57 8.85 -12.04
CA ILE A 69 -6.56 9.32 -13.02
C ILE A 69 -6.02 9.13 -14.44
N LEU A 70 -4.74 9.37 -14.65
CA LEU A 70 -4.09 9.18 -15.95
C LEU A 70 -4.04 7.70 -16.33
N ILE A 71 -3.72 6.79 -15.40
CA ILE A 71 -3.79 5.33 -15.59
C ILE A 71 -5.19 4.92 -16.03
N TRP A 72 -6.21 5.37 -15.31
CA TRP A 72 -7.60 5.07 -15.65
C TRP A 72 -7.98 5.61 -17.04
N HIS A 73 -7.54 6.81 -17.38
CA HIS A 73 -7.80 7.41 -18.69
C HIS A 73 -7.13 6.61 -19.82
N LEU A 74 -5.90 6.19 -19.65
CA LEU A 74 -5.19 5.35 -20.62
C LEU A 74 -5.86 3.99 -20.82
N GLN A 75 -6.32 3.34 -19.74
CA GLN A 75 -7.09 2.10 -19.85
C GLN A 75 -8.34 2.25 -20.68
N LYS A 76 -9.04 3.38 -20.52
CA LYS A 76 -10.31 3.65 -21.23
C LYS A 76 -10.09 4.01 -22.70
N SER A 77 -9.05 4.81 -23.00
CA SER A 77 -8.83 5.40 -24.33
C SER A 77 -8.03 4.50 -25.26
N ALA A 78 -7.05 3.74 -24.71
CA ALA A 78 -6.07 3.00 -25.51
C ALA A 78 -6.31 1.47 -25.48
N THR A 79 -7.39 0.96 -24.91
CA THR A 79 -7.68 -0.48 -24.76
C THR A 79 -6.53 -1.25 -24.10
N MET A 80 -5.72 -0.57 -23.28
CA MET A 80 -4.58 -1.15 -22.61
C MET A 80 -5.01 -1.90 -21.34
N THR A 81 -4.25 -2.94 -20.98
CA THR A 81 -4.42 -3.58 -19.68
C THR A 81 -3.99 -2.64 -18.54
N THR A 82 -4.53 -2.88 -17.35
CA THR A 82 -4.19 -2.07 -16.16
C THR A 82 -2.69 -2.06 -15.91
N ASP A 83 -2.03 -3.22 -16.03
CA ASP A 83 -0.59 -3.36 -15.75
C ASP A 83 0.28 -2.57 -16.74
N VAL A 84 -0.08 -2.55 -18.03
CA VAL A 84 0.63 -1.75 -19.05
C VAL A 84 0.47 -0.26 -18.77
N ALA A 85 -0.75 0.22 -18.47
CA ALA A 85 -0.99 1.62 -18.14
C ALA A 85 -0.22 2.06 -16.88
N ILE A 86 -0.21 1.21 -15.83
CA ILE A 86 0.59 1.44 -14.62
C ILE A 86 2.08 1.49 -14.97
N GLY A 87 2.59 0.56 -15.75
CA GLY A 87 4.01 0.50 -16.14
C GLY A 87 4.48 1.74 -16.89
N VAL A 88 3.69 2.25 -17.84
CA VAL A 88 4.01 3.47 -18.60
C VAL A 88 4.07 4.69 -17.69
N ILE A 89 3.06 4.88 -16.82
CA ILE A 89 3.02 6.03 -15.91
C ILE A 89 4.13 5.94 -14.86
N PHE A 90 4.41 4.74 -14.35
CA PHE A 90 5.50 4.48 -13.42
C PHE A 90 6.87 4.85 -13.99
N THR A 91 7.20 4.37 -15.18
CA THR A 91 8.51 4.66 -15.79
C THR A 91 8.70 6.15 -16.04
N ALA A 92 7.65 6.84 -16.50
CA ALA A 92 7.67 8.29 -16.66
C ALA A 92 7.83 9.01 -15.31
N ALA A 93 7.05 8.61 -14.30
CA ALA A 93 7.12 9.19 -12.97
C ALA A 93 8.48 8.95 -12.31
N LEU A 94 9.04 7.74 -12.43
CA LEU A 94 10.36 7.42 -11.89
C LEU A 94 11.46 8.28 -12.52
N ALA A 95 11.45 8.42 -13.85
CA ALA A 95 12.41 9.26 -14.56
C ALA A 95 12.34 10.74 -14.11
N ILE A 96 11.13 11.29 -14.01
CA ILE A 96 10.92 12.68 -13.55
C ILE A 96 11.29 12.79 -12.06
N GLY A 97 10.88 11.81 -11.23
CA GLY A 97 11.12 11.81 -9.79
C GLY A 97 12.60 11.84 -9.43
N ILE A 98 13.43 11.03 -10.11
CA ILE A 98 14.90 11.00 -9.88
C ILE A 98 15.54 12.35 -10.21
N VAL A 99 15.08 13.01 -11.27
CA VAL A 99 15.63 14.31 -11.66
C VAL A 99 15.23 15.43 -10.68
N LEU A 100 14.03 15.34 -10.11
CA LEU A 100 13.48 16.41 -9.25
C LEU A 100 13.82 16.25 -7.76
N THR A 101 14.13 15.03 -7.31
CA THR A 101 14.32 14.75 -5.87
C THR A 101 15.82 14.70 -5.53
N PRO A 102 16.30 15.52 -4.58
CA PRO A 102 17.66 15.43 -4.08
C PRO A 102 17.98 14.04 -3.52
N SER A 103 19.24 13.60 -3.63
CA SER A 103 19.64 12.22 -3.28
C SER A 103 19.39 11.86 -1.81
N GLU A 104 19.58 12.80 -0.89
CA GLU A 104 19.35 12.57 0.56
C GLU A 104 17.87 12.39 0.86
N ASP A 105 17.00 13.26 0.33
CA ASP A 105 15.55 13.20 0.51
C ASP A 105 14.94 11.97 -0.20
N LEU A 106 15.57 11.50 -1.28
CA LEU A 106 15.15 10.30 -1.99
C LEU A 106 15.27 9.04 -1.11
N ILE A 107 16.34 8.92 -0.33
CA ILE A 107 16.54 7.79 0.59
C ILE A 107 15.43 7.78 1.64
N GLU A 108 15.13 8.93 2.25
CA GLU A 108 14.04 9.02 3.25
C GLU A 108 12.68 8.69 2.64
N ALA A 109 12.40 9.17 1.44
CA ALA A 109 11.17 8.87 0.71
C ALA A 109 11.01 7.38 0.36
N LEU A 110 12.11 6.69 0.04
CA LEU A 110 12.12 5.27 -0.32
C LEU A 110 11.94 4.35 0.88
N PHE A 111 12.58 4.65 2.00
CA PHE A 111 12.60 3.78 3.18
C PHE A 111 11.63 4.21 4.28
N GLY A 112 11.06 5.41 4.19
CA GLY A 112 10.14 5.94 5.19
C GLY A 112 10.79 6.23 6.53
N GLY A 113 9.99 6.60 7.52
CA GLY A 113 10.44 6.86 8.88
C GLY A 113 9.30 6.84 9.88
N PHE A 114 9.57 6.36 11.09
CA PHE A 114 8.60 6.41 12.18
C PHE A 114 8.61 7.82 12.80
N GLN A 115 7.82 8.71 12.19
CA GLN A 115 7.70 10.09 12.65
C GLN A 115 6.57 10.22 13.66
N SER A 116 6.75 11.12 14.65
CA SER A 116 5.69 11.50 15.58
C SER A 116 4.55 12.21 14.85
N LEU A 117 3.32 11.78 15.12
CA LEU A 117 2.12 12.37 14.52
C LEU A 117 1.52 13.46 15.38
N THR A 118 1.16 14.58 14.75
CA THR A 118 0.26 15.54 15.40
C THR A 118 -1.18 15.01 15.41
N PRO A 119 -2.03 15.43 16.37
CA PRO A 119 -3.43 14.97 16.44
C PRO A 119 -4.22 15.22 15.15
N LEU A 120 -3.90 16.29 14.42
CA LEU A 120 -4.53 16.61 13.14
C LEU A 120 -4.21 15.56 12.07
N TRP A 121 -2.93 15.21 11.91
CA TRP A 121 -2.52 14.18 10.95
C TRP A 121 -3.01 12.79 11.32
N PHE A 122 -3.14 12.50 12.62
CA PHE A 122 -3.78 11.27 13.08
C PHE A 122 -5.26 11.21 12.69
N ALA A 123 -6.02 12.31 12.89
CA ALA A 123 -7.43 12.37 12.50
C ALA A 123 -7.62 12.21 10.97
N ILE A 124 -6.78 12.87 10.17
CA ILE A 124 -6.80 12.72 8.70
C ILE A 124 -6.51 11.26 8.29
N GLY A 125 -5.52 10.64 8.91
CA GLY A 125 -5.18 9.24 8.65
C GLY A 125 -6.31 8.28 9.04
N LEU A 126 -6.96 8.50 10.19
CA LEU A 126 -8.11 7.72 10.64
C LEU A 126 -9.29 7.84 9.67
N LEU A 127 -9.58 9.05 9.20
CA LEU A 127 -10.61 9.30 8.19
C LEU A 127 -10.28 8.57 6.87
N ALA A 128 -9.04 8.64 6.42
CA ALA A 128 -8.60 7.95 5.20
C ALA A 128 -8.74 6.43 5.32
N VAL A 129 -8.35 5.82 6.45
CA VAL A 129 -8.58 4.39 6.71
C VAL A 129 -10.08 4.08 6.74
N GLY A 130 -10.88 4.93 7.39
CA GLY A 130 -12.34 4.79 7.42
C GLY A 130 -12.95 4.77 6.02
N VAL A 131 -12.51 5.66 5.13
CA VAL A 131 -12.93 5.70 3.72
C VAL A 131 -12.57 4.40 2.99
N ILE A 132 -11.35 3.88 3.19
CA ILE A 132 -10.90 2.63 2.56
C ILE A 132 -11.76 1.44 3.02
N VAL A 133 -11.98 1.31 4.33
CA VAL A 133 -12.78 0.21 4.89
C VAL A 133 -14.24 0.31 4.45
N ALA A 134 -14.82 1.51 4.50
CA ALA A 134 -16.20 1.77 4.05
C ALA A 134 -16.36 1.45 2.56
N PHE A 135 -15.41 1.86 1.72
CA PHE A 135 -15.41 1.54 0.29
C PHE A 135 -15.41 0.04 0.05
N VAL A 136 -14.48 -0.69 0.69
CA VAL A 136 -14.41 -2.15 0.52
C VAL A 136 -15.71 -2.81 0.99
N TRP A 137 -16.26 -2.41 2.14
CA TRP A 137 -17.48 -2.97 2.68
C TRP A 137 -18.69 -2.73 1.78
N MET A 138 -18.83 -1.51 1.27
CA MET A 138 -19.95 -1.09 0.42
C MET A 138 -19.89 -1.72 -0.97
N PHE A 139 -18.69 -1.75 -1.59
CA PHE A 139 -18.52 -2.15 -2.99
C PHE A 139 -18.01 -3.57 -3.20
N ARG A 140 -17.77 -4.37 -2.13
CA ARG A 140 -17.20 -5.72 -2.23
C ARG A 140 -17.91 -6.62 -3.25
N HIS A 141 -19.25 -6.62 -3.25
CA HIS A 141 -20.04 -7.46 -4.17
C HIS A 141 -19.91 -7.00 -5.62
N GLN A 142 -19.93 -5.69 -5.84
CA GLN A 142 -19.76 -5.11 -7.17
C GLN A 142 -18.36 -5.30 -7.72
N LEU A 143 -17.32 -5.18 -6.84
CA LEU A 143 -15.94 -5.46 -7.19
C LEU A 143 -15.76 -6.91 -7.62
N ILE A 144 -16.35 -7.86 -6.90
CA ILE A 144 -16.28 -9.28 -7.25
C ILE A 144 -17.01 -9.54 -8.55
N LEU A 145 -18.25 -9.05 -8.69
CA LEU A 145 -19.03 -9.23 -9.89
C LEU A 145 -18.30 -8.70 -11.13
N SER A 146 -17.68 -7.51 -11.01
CA SER A 146 -16.89 -6.92 -12.09
C SER A 146 -15.61 -7.67 -12.43
N LEU A 147 -15.09 -8.48 -11.48
CA LEU A 147 -13.91 -9.33 -11.69
C LEU A 147 -14.22 -10.59 -12.48
N PHE A 148 -15.36 -11.24 -12.16
CA PHE A 148 -15.75 -12.50 -12.79
C PHE A 148 -16.43 -12.27 -14.14
N SER A 149 -17.30 -11.26 -14.24
CA SER A 149 -18.01 -10.93 -15.48
C SER A 149 -18.33 -9.43 -15.53
N PRO A 150 -17.47 -8.64 -16.20
CA PRO A 150 -17.73 -7.22 -16.43
C PRO A 150 -19.06 -6.96 -17.17
N GLU A 151 -19.46 -7.89 -18.04
CA GLU A 151 -20.71 -7.81 -18.81
C GLU A 151 -21.93 -7.97 -17.91
N LEU A 152 -21.93 -8.97 -17.02
CA LEU A 152 -22.99 -9.15 -16.02
C LEU A 152 -23.05 -7.97 -15.05
N ALA A 153 -21.90 -7.46 -14.62
CA ALA A 153 -21.85 -6.26 -13.78
C ALA A 153 -22.48 -5.06 -14.49
N ALA A 154 -22.20 -4.87 -15.77
CA ALA A 154 -22.82 -3.81 -16.57
C ALA A 154 -24.34 -4.01 -16.74
N ALA A 155 -24.79 -5.25 -16.95
CA ALA A 155 -26.21 -5.58 -17.06
C ALA A 155 -26.99 -5.31 -15.76
N THR A 156 -26.35 -5.43 -14.59
CA THR A 156 -26.94 -5.06 -13.29
C THR A 156 -26.86 -3.55 -12.98
N GLY A 157 -26.44 -2.72 -13.93
CA GLY A 157 -26.36 -1.27 -13.78
C GLY A 157 -25.06 -0.76 -13.16
N VAL A 158 -24.09 -1.63 -12.89
CA VAL A 158 -22.78 -1.23 -12.35
C VAL A 158 -21.95 -0.58 -13.45
N LYS A 159 -21.53 0.68 -13.23
CA LYS A 159 -20.61 1.37 -14.14
C LYS A 159 -19.17 0.88 -13.89
N VAL A 160 -18.80 -0.26 -14.49
CA VAL A 160 -17.53 -0.97 -14.27
C VAL A 160 -16.32 -0.04 -14.38
N SER A 161 -16.27 0.85 -15.39
CA SER A 161 -15.17 1.81 -15.56
C SER A 161 -15.03 2.78 -14.38
N ARG A 162 -16.16 3.29 -13.84
CA ARG A 162 -16.13 4.17 -12.66
C ARG A 162 -15.75 3.41 -11.39
N LEU A 163 -16.27 2.19 -11.24
CA LEU A 163 -15.90 1.33 -10.11
C LEU A 163 -14.40 1.04 -10.10
N ASN A 164 -13.81 0.83 -11.27
CA ASN A 164 -12.37 0.64 -11.41
C ASN A 164 -11.59 1.91 -11.05
N LEU A 165 -12.05 3.09 -11.45
CA LEU A 165 -11.46 4.36 -11.02
C LEU A 165 -11.50 4.52 -9.50
N TYR A 166 -12.65 4.27 -8.86
CA TYR A 166 -12.77 4.37 -7.41
C TYR A 166 -11.86 3.39 -6.70
N PHE A 167 -11.75 2.15 -7.21
CA PHE A 167 -10.81 1.17 -6.68
C PHE A 167 -9.36 1.66 -6.78
N LEU A 168 -8.94 2.19 -7.92
CA LEU A 168 -7.59 2.72 -8.12
C LEU A 168 -7.30 3.93 -7.21
N LEU A 169 -8.27 4.83 -7.01
CA LEU A 169 -8.13 5.96 -6.09
C LEU A 169 -7.98 5.51 -4.63
N VAL A 170 -8.78 4.55 -4.19
CA VAL A 170 -8.69 3.99 -2.84
C VAL A 170 -7.40 3.18 -2.66
N PHE A 171 -6.96 2.48 -3.70
CA PHE A 171 -5.66 1.80 -3.73
C PHE A 171 -4.52 2.81 -3.56
N SER A 172 -4.52 3.91 -4.31
CA SER A 172 -3.52 4.99 -4.18
C SER A 172 -3.57 5.68 -2.82
N LEU A 173 -4.77 5.84 -2.22
CA LEU A 173 -4.91 6.34 -0.86
C LEU A 173 -4.27 5.40 0.17
N THR A 174 -4.41 4.08 -0.02
CA THR A 174 -3.75 3.07 0.82
C THR A 174 -2.23 3.13 0.68
N VAL A 175 -1.74 3.28 -0.55
CA VAL A 175 -0.31 3.48 -0.83
C VAL A 175 0.20 4.76 -0.16
N LEU A 176 -0.53 5.87 -0.27
CA LEU A 176 -0.15 7.16 0.34
C LEU A 176 -0.02 7.05 1.87
N LEU A 177 -0.96 6.35 2.53
CA LEU A 177 -0.87 6.10 3.97
C LEU A 177 0.37 5.25 4.33
N GLY A 178 0.64 4.23 3.55
CA GLY A 178 1.80 3.37 3.75
C GLY A 178 3.14 4.07 3.50
N LEU A 179 3.21 4.95 2.51
CA LEU A 179 4.41 5.74 2.18
C LEU A 179 4.99 6.46 3.39
N ARG A 180 4.14 7.04 4.23
CA ARG A 180 4.57 7.81 5.40
C ARG A 180 5.38 6.99 6.40
N PHE A 181 5.06 5.70 6.57
CA PHE A 181 5.65 4.84 7.61
C PHE A 181 6.68 3.86 7.08
N LEU A 182 6.43 3.35 5.88
CA LEU A 182 7.21 2.27 5.29
C LEU A 182 8.10 2.75 4.14
N GLY A 183 7.78 3.92 3.57
CA GLY A 183 8.42 4.39 2.35
C GLY A 183 7.94 3.68 1.08
N ALA A 184 8.36 4.20 -0.07
CA ALA A 184 7.87 3.74 -1.36
C ALA A 184 8.23 2.27 -1.66
N MET A 185 9.40 1.81 -1.24
CA MET A 185 9.88 0.45 -1.54
C MET A 185 9.15 -0.65 -0.76
N LEU A 186 8.59 -0.33 0.41
CA LEU A 186 8.10 -1.35 1.35
C LEU A 186 6.56 -1.43 1.39
N VAL A 187 5.86 -0.40 0.92
CA VAL A 187 4.39 -0.36 0.88
C VAL A 187 3.82 -1.48 0.02
N GLY A 188 4.42 -1.74 -1.15
CA GLY A 188 3.98 -2.80 -2.04
C GLY A 188 4.00 -4.18 -1.36
N ALA A 189 5.06 -4.47 -0.62
CA ALA A 189 5.19 -5.72 0.10
C ALA A 189 4.10 -5.89 1.18
N LEU A 190 3.75 -4.82 1.91
CA LEU A 190 2.68 -4.85 2.90
C LEU A 190 1.30 -5.09 2.28
N ILE A 191 1.08 -4.68 1.05
CA ILE A 191 -0.18 -4.92 0.33
C ILE A 191 -0.23 -6.36 -0.20
N ILE A 192 0.89 -6.87 -0.75
CA ILE A 192 0.93 -8.14 -1.48
C ILE A 192 1.09 -9.36 -0.58
N ILE A 193 2.09 -9.34 0.33
CA ILE A 193 2.47 -10.53 1.11
C ILE A 193 1.32 -11.02 1.99
N PRO A 194 0.62 -10.17 2.78
CA PRO A 194 -0.51 -10.61 3.58
C PRO A 194 -1.67 -11.13 2.75
N ALA A 195 -1.93 -10.53 1.57
CA ALA A 195 -2.93 -11.02 0.65
C ALA A 195 -2.58 -12.42 0.12
N ALA A 196 -1.30 -12.68 -0.19
CA ALA A 196 -0.83 -13.99 -0.59
C ALA A 196 -0.99 -15.03 0.53
N ILE A 197 -0.71 -14.67 1.81
CA ILE A 197 -0.98 -15.51 2.98
C ILE A 197 -2.46 -15.86 3.08
N GLY A 198 -3.33 -14.83 3.04
CA GLY A 198 -4.77 -15.02 3.14
C GLY A 198 -5.31 -15.97 2.05
N ARG A 199 -4.83 -15.81 0.82
CA ARG A 199 -5.22 -16.69 -0.30
C ARG A 199 -4.80 -18.16 -0.11
N GLN A 200 -3.68 -18.40 0.55
CA GLN A 200 -3.21 -19.76 0.81
C GLN A 200 -4.01 -20.45 1.94
N LEU A 201 -4.43 -19.67 2.92
CA LEU A 201 -5.06 -20.19 4.13
C LEU A 201 -6.59 -20.33 4.03
N THR A 202 -7.23 -19.75 3.01
CA THR A 202 -8.68 -19.61 2.97
C THR A 202 -9.28 -19.96 1.61
N HIS A 203 -10.55 -20.43 1.64
CA HIS A 203 -11.29 -20.82 0.44
C HIS A 203 -12.52 -19.93 0.18
N THR A 204 -12.92 -19.09 1.13
CA THR A 204 -14.06 -18.17 0.99
C THR A 204 -13.58 -16.73 0.97
N LEU A 205 -14.32 -15.86 0.27
CA LEU A 205 -13.95 -14.45 0.15
C LEU A 205 -13.84 -13.75 1.51
N THR A 206 -14.84 -13.93 2.37
CA THR A 206 -14.86 -13.25 3.68
C THR A 206 -13.68 -13.70 4.53
N ALA A 207 -13.40 -15.00 4.55
CA ALA A 207 -12.22 -15.54 5.24
C ALA A 207 -10.91 -15.01 4.62
N PHE A 208 -10.86 -14.87 3.29
CA PHE A 208 -9.70 -14.30 2.60
C PHE A 208 -9.44 -12.85 3.02
N LEU A 209 -10.46 -11.99 3.03
CA LEU A 209 -10.34 -10.60 3.46
C LEU A 209 -9.87 -10.49 4.93
N VAL A 210 -10.49 -11.28 5.80
CA VAL A 210 -10.14 -11.31 7.24
C VAL A 210 -8.72 -11.84 7.45
N ALA A 211 -8.36 -12.95 6.81
CA ALA A 211 -7.03 -13.55 6.96
C ALA A 211 -5.92 -12.64 6.43
N SER A 212 -6.14 -11.97 5.29
CA SER A 212 -5.19 -11.01 4.73
C SER A 212 -4.99 -9.81 5.65
N SER A 213 -6.07 -9.25 6.18
CA SER A 213 -6.01 -8.13 7.12
C SER A 213 -5.34 -8.53 8.43
N ALA A 214 -5.67 -9.71 8.96
CA ALA A 214 -5.04 -10.24 10.17
C ALA A 214 -3.54 -10.49 9.96
N ALA A 215 -3.15 -11.08 8.83
CA ALA A 215 -1.74 -11.30 8.48
C ALA A 215 -0.97 -9.97 8.37
N SER A 216 -1.58 -8.93 7.77
CA SER A 216 -0.99 -7.60 7.66
C SER A 216 -0.78 -6.96 9.03
N VAL A 217 -1.80 -7.00 9.89
CA VAL A 217 -1.72 -6.46 11.27
C VAL A 217 -0.68 -7.23 12.09
N LEU A 218 -0.67 -8.56 12.01
CA LEU A 218 0.33 -9.38 12.71
C LEU A 218 1.75 -9.08 12.25
N SER A 219 1.97 -8.89 10.94
CA SER A 219 3.29 -8.51 10.40
C SER A 219 3.77 -7.18 10.97
N VAL A 220 2.87 -6.19 11.08
CA VAL A 220 3.19 -4.88 11.67
C VAL A 220 3.50 -5.00 13.15
N LEU A 221 2.66 -5.70 13.92
CA LEU A 221 2.88 -5.86 15.37
C LEU A 221 4.18 -6.61 15.67
N LEU A 222 4.46 -7.70 14.96
CA LEU A 222 5.71 -8.46 15.12
C LEU A 222 6.92 -7.65 14.66
N GLY A 223 6.84 -6.97 13.52
CA GLY A 223 7.91 -6.11 13.02
C GLY A 223 8.21 -4.95 13.96
N PHE A 224 7.17 -4.32 14.53
CA PHE A 224 7.32 -3.26 15.52
C PHE A 224 7.99 -3.76 16.81
N THR A 225 7.56 -4.91 17.33
CA THR A 225 8.16 -5.49 18.54
C THR A 225 9.62 -5.82 18.30
N ILE A 226 9.98 -6.46 17.19
CA ILE A 226 11.36 -6.80 16.88
C ILE A 226 12.22 -5.54 16.70
N SER A 227 11.76 -4.57 15.91
CA SER A 227 12.49 -3.32 15.72
C SER A 227 12.69 -2.54 17.03
N ARG A 228 11.77 -2.69 17.99
CA ARG A 228 11.86 -2.01 19.30
C ARG A 228 12.80 -2.70 20.27
N PHE A 229 12.80 -4.04 20.31
CA PHE A 229 13.62 -4.82 21.24
C PHE A 229 15.03 -5.12 20.70
N TYR A 230 15.19 -5.20 19.38
CA TYR A 230 16.46 -5.52 18.72
C TYR A 230 16.78 -4.49 17.61
N PRO A 231 16.97 -3.21 17.98
CA PRO A 231 17.23 -2.15 16.99
C PRO A 231 18.57 -2.32 16.27
N HIS A 232 19.54 -2.98 16.93
CA HIS A 232 20.86 -3.25 16.40
C HIS A 232 21.15 -4.74 16.41
N PHE A 233 21.46 -5.27 15.26
CA PHE A 233 21.83 -6.67 15.09
C PHE A 233 23.24 -6.75 14.52
N THR A 234 24.16 -7.41 15.24
CA THR A 234 25.56 -7.52 14.82
C THR A 234 25.82 -8.91 14.25
N ILE A 235 26.16 -8.99 12.96
CA ILE A 235 26.62 -10.21 12.30
C ILE A 235 28.04 -9.97 11.80
N ALA A 236 28.97 -10.85 12.17
CA ALA A 236 30.32 -10.85 11.65
C ALA A 236 31.01 -9.46 11.65
N HIS A 237 30.93 -8.72 12.77
CA HIS A 237 31.48 -7.37 12.97
C HIS A 237 30.76 -6.22 12.21
N VAL A 238 29.65 -6.48 11.53
CA VAL A 238 28.84 -5.44 10.91
C VAL A 238 27.58 -5.21 11.75
N THR A 239 27.38 -3.99 12.25
CA THR A 239 26.15 -3.60 12.94
C THR A 239 25.09 -3.21 11.92
N LEU A 240 24.03 -3.98 11.85
CA LEU A 240 22.87 -3.72 10.99
C LEU A 240 21.80 -3.02 11.82
N ASN A 241 21.29 -1.90 11.32
CA ASN A 241 20.17 -1.18 11.93
C ASN A 241 18.86 -1.72 11.38
N LEU A 242 18.08 -2.37 12.24
CA LEU A 242 16.77 -2.91 11.86
C LEU A 242 15.70 -1.82 12.03
N THR A 243 15.49 -1.04 10.96
CA THR A 243 14.44 -0.04 10.95
C THR A 243 13.04 -0.69 10.84
N LEU A 244 11.98 0.04 11.20
CA LEU A 244 10.62 -0.48 11.29
C LEU A 244 10.13 -1.13 9.98
N GLY A 245 10.34 -0.48 8.84
CA GLY A 245 9.88 -0.97 7.54
C GLY A 245 10.44 -2.36 7.19
N PRO A 246 11.77 -2.53 7.09
CA PRO A 246 12.40 -3.83 6.85
C PRO A 246 12.01 -4.90 7.86
N ALA A 247 11.85 -4.55 9.16
CA ALA A 247 11.40 -5.51 10.17
C ALA A 247 9.99 -6.04 9.89
N ILE A 248 9.05 -5.16 9.50
CA ILE A 248 7.68 -5.55 9.13
C ILE A 248 7.69 -6.50 7.93
N ILE A 249 8.47 -6.18 6.88
CA ILE A 249 8.52 -7.01 5.68
C ILE A 249 9.19 -8.36 5.95
N ALA A 250 10.26 -8.39 6.74
CA ALA A 250 10.90 -9.64 7.15
C ALA A 250 9.89 -10.56 7.88
N MET A 251 9.12 -9.99 8.82
CA MET A 251 8.09 -10.76 9.54
C MET A 251 6.94 -11.20 8.63
N ALA A 252 6.49 -10.34 7.70
CA ALA A 252 5.50 -10.72 6.71
C ALA A 252 5.99 -11.90 5.84
N THR A 253 7.26 -11.86 5.42
CA THR A 253 7.88 -12.92 4.61
C THR A 253 7.99 -14.23 5.40
N ILE A 254 8.39 -14.18 6.68
CA ILE A 254 8.43 -15.36 7.55
C ILE A 254 7.03 -15.96 7.70
N LEU A 255 6.02 -15.14 7.97
CA LEU A 255 4.61 -15.61 8.05
C LEU A 255 4.14 -16.23 6.72
N PHE A 256 4.56 -15.67 5.59
CA PHE A 256 4.27 -16.24 4.28
C PHE A 256 4.90 -17.62 4.10
N LEU A 257 6.19 -17.77 4.44
CA LEU A 257 6.88 -19.07 4.38
C LEU A 257 6.24 -20.11 5.29
N LEU A 258 5.83 -19.71 6.52
CA LEU A 258 5.10 -20.59 7.44
C LEU A 258 3.74 -20.99 6.88
N SER A 259 3.05 -20.09 6.17
CA SER A 259 1.76 -20.41 5.54
C SER A 259 1.89 -21.47 4.42
N LEU A 260 3.04 -21.55 3.75
CA LEU A 260 3.33 -22.58 2.75
C LEU A 260 3.42 -23.98 3.37
N LEU A 261 3.97 -24.10 4.59
CA LEU A 261 4.10 -25.39 5.27
C LEU A 261 2.73 -25.98 5.60
N ARG A 262 1.74 -25.15 5.93
CA ARG A 262 0.38 -25.60 6.25
C ARG A 262 -0.39 -26.15 5.04
N LYS A 263 -0.03 -25.76 3.82
CA LYS A 263 -0.69 -26.24 2.59
C LYS A 263 -0.28 -27.66 2.18
N LYS A 264 0.76 -28.22 2.81
CA LYS A 264 1.24 -29.60 2.53
C LYS A 264 0.61 -30.68 3.40
N ILE A 265 -0.25 -30.30 4.34
CA ILE A 265 -1.04 -31.20 5.19
C ILE A 265 -2.51 -31.10 4.78
#